data_02d3e67d7f6d2fdb645b4576cb87cfee
#
_entry.id   02d3e67d7f6d2fdb645b4576cb87cfee
#
_cell.length_a   1.000
_cell.length_b   1.000
_cell.length_c   1.000
_cell.angle_alpha   90.00
_cell.angle_beta   90.00
_cell.angle_gamma   90.00
#
_symmetry.space_group_name_H-M   'P 1'
#
loop_
_entity.id
_entity.type
_entity.pdbx_description
1 polymer ?
#
loop_
_entity_poly.entity_id
_entity_poly.type
_entity_poly.pdbx_seq_one_letter_code
_entity_poly.pdbx_strand_id
1 'polypeptide(L)'
;YIAKVDSREPIQIISRVGSRMPARKTALGKALLSQCKREEVVALFAGELCTEPFDMDAFLEELQKVRQGAIARDIGEINPQLHCYAVPVTFAGRVDCAMSVSLPAFRDTPEKHQQVESELRKAVAKLEQFMDETHECFCP
;
A
#
# COMPACT_ATOMS: atom_id res chain seq x y z
N TYR A 1 -2.46 6.50 8.22
CA TYR A 1 -2.81 5.20 8.81
C TYR A 1 -4.16 5.30 9.53
N ILE A 2 -5.10 4.41 9.23
CA ILE A 2 -6.45 4.35 9.84
C ILE A 2 -6.58 3.18 10.82
N ALA A 3 -5.81 2.12 10.62
CA ALA A 3 -5.74 0.97 11.52
C ALA A 3 -4.34 0.36 11.48
N LYS A 4 -3.97 -0.33 12.54
CA LYS A 4 -2.69 -1.04 12.66
C LYS A 4 -2.84 -2.24 13.58
N VAL A 5 -2.15 -3.31 13.23
CA VAL A 5 -1.92 -4.46 14.10
C VAL A 5 -0.41 -4.57 14.33
N ASP A 6 -0.01 -4.53 15.58
CA ASP A 6 1.40 -4.66 15.96
C ASP A 6 1.87 -6.11 15.89
N SER A 7 3.12 -6.28 15.45
CA SER A 7 3.79 -7.57 15.49
C SER A 7 3.96 -8.04 16.95
N ARG A 8 3.86 -9.35 17.16
CA ARG A 8 4.23 -9.97 18.44
C ARG A 8 5.74 -10.17 18.59
N GLU A 9 6.51 -9.84 17.57
CA GLU A 9 7.95 -9.97 17.54
C GLU A 9 8.62 -8.82 18.32
N PRO A 10 9.84 -9.04 18.85
CA PRO A 10 10.57 -8.02 19.61
C PRO A 10 10.88 -6.75 18.80
N ILE A 11 11.05 -6.88 17.48
CA ILE A 11 11.29 -5.75 16.58
C ILE A 11 9.95 -5.29 16.02
N GLN A 12 9.53 -4.09 16.41
CA GLN A 12 8.28 -3.49 15.99
C GLN A 12 8.52 -2.21 15.18
N ILE A 13 7.67 -1.98 14.22
CA ILE A 13 7.68 -0.76 13.41
C ILE A 13 6.87 0.31 14.14
N ILE A 14 7.51 1.44 14.42
CA ILE A 14 6.84 2.56 15.08
C ILE A 14 6.03 3.36 14.03
N SER A 15 4.80 2.94 13.81
CA SER A 15 3.79 3.73 13.12
C SER A 15 2.57 3.87 14.04
N ARG A 16 1.81 4.95 13.87
CA ARG A 16 0.62 5.22 14.72
C ARG A 16 -0.58 5.53 13.83
N VAL A 17 -1.75 5.14 14.27
CA VAL A 17 -3.02 5.60 13.67
C VAL A 17 -3.01 7.13 13.67
N GLY A 18 -3.43 7.74 12.55
CA GLY A 18 -3.36 9.19 12.33
C GLY A 18 -2.05 9.69 11.72
N SER A 19 -0.95 8.90 11.73
CA SER A 19 0.30 9.30 11.06
C SER A 19 0.12 9.43 9.55
N ARG A 20 0.81 10.41 8.97
CA ARG A 20 0.90 10.65 7.53
C ARG A 20 2.31 10.35 7.05
N MET A 21 2.43 9.69 5.91
CA MET A 21 3.69 9.34 5.28
C MET A 21 3.67 9.75 3.81
N PRO A 22 4.83 10.01 3.20
CA PRO A 22 4.90 10.36 1.78
C PRO A 22 4.34 9.23 0.90
N ALA A 23 3.24 9.51 0.18
CA ALA A 23 2.54 8.50 -0.61
C ALA A 23 3.43 7.89 -1.71
N ARG A 24 4.33 8.68 -2.32
CA ARG A 24 5.23 8.21 -3.37
C ARG A 24 6.21 7.14 -2.89
N LYS A 25 6.67 7.23 -1.64
CA LYS A 25 7.72 6.38 -1.08
C LYS A 25 7.19 5.19 -0.26
N THR A 26 5.89 5.10 -0.03
CA THR A 26 5.31 4.02 0.76
C THR A 26 4.55 3.03 -0.10
N ALA A 27 4.60 1.73 0.25
CA ALA A 27 3.81 0.71 -0.44
C ALA A 27 2.30 1.04 -0.41
N LEU A 28 1.76 1.49 0.74
CA LEU A 28 0.36 1.92 0.87
C LEU A 28 0.01 3.06 -0.08
N GLY A 29 0.87 4.08 -0.14
CA GLY A 29 0.66 5.23 -1.02
C GLY A 29 0.71 4.84 -2.50
N LYS A 30 1.65 3.99 -2.90
CA LYS A 30 1.74 3.46 -4.27
C LYS A 30 0.51 2.61 -4.62
N ALA A 31 0.01 1.79 -3.70
CA ALA A 31 -1.22 1.02 -3.90
C ALA A 31 -2.43 1.95 -4.14
N LEU A 32 -2.58 3.03 -3.38
CA LEU A 32 -3.65 4.00 -3.57
C LEU A 32 -3.47 4.82 -4.85
N LEU A 33 -2.27 5.35 -5.11
CA LEU A 33 -1.96 6.14 -6.30
C LEU A 33 -2.10 5.35 -7.59
N SER A 34 -1.89 4.03 -7.55
CA SER A 34 -2.10 3.16 -8.70
C SER A 34 -3.55 3.18 -9.22
N GLN A 35 -4.52 3.59 -8.40
CA GLN A 35 -5.93 3.69 -8.77
C GLN A 35 -6.33 5.06 -9.31
N CYS A 36 -5.47 6.07 -9.14
CA CYS A 36 -5.66 7.42 -9.69
C CYS A 36 -5.35 7.44 -11.19
N LYS A 37 -5.93 8.38 -11.94
CA LYS A 37 -5.57 8.61 -13.33
C LYS A 37 -4.15 9.16 -13.43
N ARG A 38 -3.48 8.90 -14.56
CA ARG A 38 -2.11 9.40 -14.80
C ARG A 38 -2.01 10.91 -14.58
N GLU A 39 -2.97 11.66 -15.10
CA GLU A 39 -3.00 13.12 -15.03
C GLU A 39 -3.15 13.62 -13.59
N GLU A 40 -3.94 12.91 -12.77
CA GLU A 40 -4.12 13.21 -11.35
C GLU A 40 -2.82 12.98 -10.57
N VAL A 41 -2.13 11.86 -10.83
CA VAL A 41 -0.83 11.58 -10.21
C VAL A 41 0.21 12.64 -10.59
N VAL A 42 0.30 12.97 -11.89
CA VAL A 42 1.22 14.04 -12.37
C VAL A 42 0.90 15.36 -11.67
N ALA A 43 -0.37 15.76 -11.59
CA ALA A 43 -0.79 17.00 -10.94
C ALA A 43 -0.43 17.05 -9.45
N LEU A 44 -0.56 15.92 -8.73
CA LEU A 44 -0.20 15.82 -7.31
C LEU A 44 1.29 16.10 -7.05
N PHE A 45 2.17 15.75 -7.97
CA PHE A 45 3.61 15.89 -7.83
C PHE A 45 4.21 17.01 -8.67
N ALA A 46 3.43 17.73 -9.47
CA ALA A 46 3.88 18.88 -10.26
C ALA A 46 4.09 20.16 -9.42
N GLY A 47 3.64 20.19 -8.16
CA GLY A 47 3.73 21.36 -7.28
C GLY A 47 5.00 21.38 -6.43
N GLU A 48 5.22 22.51 -5.74
CA GLU A 48 6.36 22.74 -4.83
C GLU A 48 6.47 21.76 -3.65
N LEU A 49 5.47 20.91 -3.44
CA LEU A 49 5.45 19.89 -2.38
C LEU A 49 6.41 18.72 -2.64
N CYS A 50 6.90 18.56 -3.87
CA CYS A 50 7.86 17.52 -4.22
C CYS A 50 9.29 18.09 -4.19
N THR A 51 9.89 18.13 -3.01
CA THR A 51 11.23 18.72 -2.80
C THR A 51 12.39 17.87 -3.33
N GLU A 52 12.14 16.59 -3.62
CA GLU A 52 13.15 15.67 -4.12
C GLU A 52 12.87 15.29 -5.57
N PRO A 53 13.82 15.51 -6.49
CA PRO A 53 13.68 15.08 -7.87
C PRO A 53 13.54 13.54 -7.94
N PHE A 54 12.66 13.06 -8.81
CA PHE A 54 12.46 11.64 -9.09
C PHE A 54 12.02 11.45 -10.55
N ASP A 55 12.20 10.23 -11.04
CA ASP A 55 11.76 9.88 -12.39
C ASP A 55 10.23 9.62 -12.36
N MET A 56 9.47 10.57 -12.87
CA MET A 56 8.01 10.51 -12.94
C MET A 56 7.54 9.38 -13.86
N ASP A 57 8.22 9.16 -14.99
CA ASP A 57 7.80 8.13 -15.94
C ASP A 57 8.03 6.73 -15.37
N ALA A 58 9.18 6.48 -14.76
CA ALA A 58 9.43 5.23 -14.04
C ALA A 58 8.43 4.99 -12.90
N PHE A 59 8.07 6.04 -12.17
CA PHE A 59 7.06 5.96 -11.11
C PHE A 59 5.67 5.60 -11.66
N LEU A 60 5.26 6.24 -12.75
CA LEU A 60 3.97 5.94 -13.39
C LEU A 60 3.92 4.53 -13.97
N GLU A 61 5.03 4.02 -14.50
CA GLU A 61 5.14 2.61 -14.92
C GLU A 61 5.00 1.65 -13.73
N GLU A 62 5.61 1.96 -12.59
CA GLU A 62 5.45 1.18 -11.35
C GLU A 62 3.97 1.14 -10.93
N LEU A 63 3.31 2.30 -10.88
CA LEU A 63 1.89 2.38 -10.55
C LEU A 63 1.01 1.60 -11.53
N GLN A 64 1.33 1.63 -12.83
CA GLN A 64 0.61 0.85 -13.83
C GLN A 64 0.72 -0.66 -13.59
N LYS A 65 1.90 -1.16 -13.22
CA LYS A 65 2.09 -2.57 -12.86
C LYS A 65 1.23 -2.95 -11.64
N VAL A 66 1.18 -2.07 -10.63
CA VAL A 66 0.33 -2.29 -9.44
C VAL A 66 -1.16 -2.31 -9.83
N ARG A 67 -1.61 -1.42 -10.70
CA ARG A 67 -2.97 -1.41 -11.24
C ARG A 67 -3.32 -2.71 -11.98
N GLN A 68 -2.34 -3.32 -12.64
CA GLN A 68 -2.47 -4.60 -13.36
C GLN A 68 -2.37 -5.83 -12.44
N GLY A 69 -2.28 -5.62 -11.12
CA GLY A 69 -2.32 -6.68 -10.12
C GLY A 69 -0.97 -7.01 -9.46
N ALA A 70 0.11 -6.31 -9.80
CA ALA A 70 1.35 -6.45 -9.04
C ALA A 70 1.17 -5.91 -7.62
N ILE A 71 1.95 -6.46 -6.67
CA ILE A 71 1.97 -5.92 -5.30
C ILE A 71 2.75 -4.61 -5.26
N ALA A 72 2.23 -3.59 -4.59
CA ALA A 72 2.94 -2.35 -4.35
C ALA A 72 4.04 -2.56 -3.31
N ARG A 73 5.21 -1.93 -3.50
CA ARG A 73 6.41 -2.16 -2.69
C ARG A 73 7.03 -0.85 -2.22
N ASP A 74 7.58 -0.89 -1.01
CA ASP A 74 8.56 0.05 -0.51
C ASP A 74 9.75 -0.79 -0.02
N ILE A 75 10.82 -0.79 -0.77
CA ILE A 75 12.03 -1.57 -0.49
C ILE A 75 13.07 -0.63 0.09
N GLY A 76 12.85 -0.20 1.33
CA GLY A 76 13.76 0.68 2.04
C GLY A 76 13.74 2.14 1.60
N GLU A 77 12.72 2.60 0.89
CA GLU A 77 12.61 4.00 0.42
C GLU A 77 12.36 4.99 1.57
N ILE A 78 11.64 4.56 2.60
CA ILE A 78 11.42 5.34 3.82
C ILE A 78 12.48 4.99 4.88
N ASN A 79 12.73 3.71 5.09
CA ASN A 79 13.71 3.21 6.04
C ASN A 79 14.43 2.01 5.43
N PRO A 80 15.76 2.09 5.18
CA PRO A 80 16.52 1.00 4.56
C PRO A 80 16.43 -0.35 5.28
N GLN A 81 16.02 -0.36 6.55
CA GLN A 81 15.86 -1.58 7.35
C GLN A 81 14.46 -2.21 7.22
N LEU A 82 13.56 -1.61 6.45
CA LEU A 82 12.17 -2.06 6.31
C LEU A 82 11.80 -2.28 4.85
N HIS A 83 11.12 -3.39 4.60
CA HIS A 83 10.42 -3.66 3.35
C HIS A 83 8.92 -3.72 3.63
N CYS A 84 8.13 -3.04 2.79
CA CYS A 84 6.68 -2.99 2.92
C CYS A 84 6.02 -3.44 1.62
N TYR A 85 4.94 -4.17 1.76
CA TYR A 85 4.13 -4.71 0.67
C TYR A 85 2.69 -4.29 0.88
N ALA A 86 2.02 -3.80 -0.17
CA ALA A 86 0.64 -3.33 -0.06
C ALA A 86 -0.22 -3.77 -1.24
N VAL A 87 -1.51 -3.94 -0.95
CA VAL A 87 -2.56 -4.23 -1.92
C VAL A 87 -3.69 -3.23 -1.69
N PRO A 88 -4.26 -2.62 -2.74
CA PRO A 88 -5.45 -1.80 -2.60
C PRO A 88 -6.62 -2.65 -2.12
N VAL A 89 -7.54 -2.06 -1.35
CA VAL A 89 -8.78 -2.68 -0.89
C VAL A 89 -9.92 -2.04 -1.68
N THR A 90 -10.70 -2.87 -2.37
CA THR A 90 -11.82 -2.43 -3.19
C THR A 90 -13.12 -2.60 -2.42
N PHE A 91 -13.96 -1.57 -2.41
CA PHE A 91 -15.30 -1.63 -1.85
C PHE A 91 -16.27 -0.86 -2.73
N ALA A 92 -17.41 -1.46 -3.07
CA ALA A 92 -18.42 -0.88 -3.95
C ALA A 92 -17.83 -0.33 -5.27
N GLY A 93 -16.86 -1.03 -5.86
CA GLY A 93 -16.15 -0.65 -7.08
C GLY A 93 -15.17 0.52 -6.94
N ARG A 94 -14.83 0.94 -5.72
CA ARG A 94 -13.90 2.02 -5.42
C ARG A 94 -12.76 1.54 -4.53
N VAL A 95 -11.62 2.20 -4.62
CA VAL A 95 -10.48 1.98 -3.73
C VAL A 95 -10.27 3.24 -2.90
N ASP A 96 -10.64 3.17 -1.62
CA ASP A 96 -10.49 4.28 -0.68
C ASP A 96 -9.42 3.98 0.39
N CYS A 97 -8.95 2.75 0.48
CA CYS A 97 -7.88 2.34 1.38
C CYS A 97 -7.00 1.24 0.77
N ALA A 98 -5.92 0.92 1.48
CA ALA A 98 -5.02 -0.18 1.13
C ALA A 98 -4.56 -0.89 2.40
N MET A 99 -4.24 -2.17 2.29
CA MET A 99 -3.67 -2.97 3.38
C MET A 99 -2.21 -3.26 3.11
N SER A 100 -1.37 -3.21 4.12
CA SER A 100 0.05 -3.51 3.99
C SER A 100 0.58 -4.41 5.09
N VAL A 101 1.66 -5.11 4.75
CA VAL A 101 2.54 -5.81 5.69
C VAL A 101 3.92 -5.19 5.58
N SER A 102 4.53 -4.93 6.73
CA SER A 102 5.91 -4.46 6.82
C SER A 102 6.75 -5.48 7.58
N LEU A 103 7.97 -5.71 7.13
CA LEU A 103 8.90 -6.62 7.77
C LEU A 103 10.32 -6.05 7.75
N PRO A 104 11.18 -6.44 8.71
CA PRO A 104 12.59 -6.09 8.67
C PRO A 104 13.25 -6.62 7.38
N ALA A 105 14.09 -5.81 6.74
CA ALA A 105 14.72 -6.16 5.47
C ALA A 105 15.52 -7.49 5.53
N PHE A 106 16.16 -7.78 6.67
CA PHE A 106 16.91 -9.03 6.87
C PHE A 106 16.03 -10.29 6.94
N ARG A 107 14.70 -10.14 7.08
CA ARG A 107 13.73 -11.25 7.07
C ARG A 107 13.05 -11.43 5.72
N ASP A 108 13.29 -10.54 4.78
CA ASP A 108 12.65 -10.54 3.47
C ASP A 108 13.41 -11.44 2.49
N THR A 109 13.24 -12.76 2.66
CA THR A 109 13.71 -13.75 1.71
C THR A 109 12.68 -13.94 0.59
N PRO A 110 13.06 -14.52 -0.59
CA PRO A 110 12.12 -14.81 -1.67
C PRO A 110 10.90 -15.62 -1.20
N GLU A 111 11.10 -16.61 -0.34
CA GLU A 111 10.04 -17.46 0.20
C GLU A 111 9.13 -16.65 1.13
N LYS A 112 9.72 -15.80 1.98
CA LYS A 112 8.98 -14.94 2.89
C LYS A 112 8.17 -13.90 2.14
N HIS A 113 8.74 -13.32 1.09
CA HIS A 113 8.05 -12.42 0.19
C HIS A 113 6.80 -13.06 -0.41
N GLN A 114 6.92 -14.26 -1.00
CA GLN A 114 5.79 -14.99 -1.58
C GLN A 114 4.71 -15.30 -0.53
N GLN A 115 5.12 -15.71 0.67
CA GLN A 115 4.20 -15.95 1.78
C GLN A 115 3.45 -14.67 2.15
N VAL A 116 4.15 -13.56 2.34
CA VAL A 116 3.56 -12.27 2.70
C VAL A 116 2.56 -11.82 1.64
N GLU A 117 2.93 -11.89 0.37
CA GLU A 117 2.03 -11.52 -0.74
C GLU A 117 0.77 -12.36 -0.74
N SER A 118 0.91 -13.69 -0.62
CA SER A 118 -0.23 -14.62 -0.58
C SER A 118 -1.17 -14.32 0.58
N GLU A 119 -0.65 -14.19 1.79
CA GLU A 119 -1.46 -13.94 2.98
C GLU A 119 -2.10 -12.54 2.96
N LEU A 120 -1.39 -11.53 2.47
CA LEU A 120 -1.93 -10.18 2.33
C LEU A 120 -3.12 -10.15 1.36
N ARG A 121 -3.00 -10.80 0.20
CA ARG A 121 -4.11 -10.90 -0.77
C ARG A 121 -5.32 -11.64 -0.19
N LYS A 122 -5.11 -12.73 0.55
CA LYS A 122 -6.18 -13.44 1.24
C LYS A 122 -6.87 -12.57 2.29
N ALA A 123 -6.09 -11.79 3.04
CA ALA A 123 -6.64 -10.89 4.06
C ALA A 123 -7.47 -9.76 3.43
N VAL A 124 -6.99 -9.18 2.31
CA VAL A 124 -7.74 -8.17 1.55
C VAL A 124 -9.05 -8.75 1.02
N ALA A 125 -9.01 -9.91 0.37
CA ALA A 125 -10.21 -10.55 -0.17
C ALA A 125 -11.27 -10.85 0.93
N LYS A 126 -10.83 -11.28 2.12
CA LYS A 126 -11.75 -11.47 3.26
C LYS A 126 -12.34 -10.16 3.77
N LEU A 127 -11.56 -9.10 3.79
CA LEU A 127 -12.03 -7.77 4.20
C LEU A 127 -13.05 -7.24 3.20
N GLU A 128 -12.77 -7.34 1.90
CA GLU A 128 -13.68 -6.92 0.83
C GLU A 128 -15.02 -7.68 0.91
N GLN A 129 -14.96 -9.01 1.04
CA GLN A 129 -16.16 -9.83 1.23
C GLN A 129 -16.97 -9.38 2.45
N PHE A 130 -16.33 -9.18 3.59
CA PHE A 130 -17.00 -8.71 4.81
C PHE A 130 -17.65 -7.33 4.63
N MET A 131 -16.99 -6.43 3.91
CA MET A 131 -17.51 -5.09 3.64
C MET A 131 -18.74 -5.16 2.70
N ASP A 132 -18.71 -6.01 1.67
CA ASP A 132 -19.83 -6.19 0.75
C ASP A 132 -21.05 -6.79 1.49
N GLU A 133 -20.86 -7.84 2.28
CA GLU A 133 -21.93 -8.47 3.08
C GLU A 133 -22.57 -7.47 4.08
N THR A 134 -21.76 -6.62 4.70
CA THR A 134 -22.28 -5.62 5.66
C THR A 134 -22.98 -4.48 4.96
N HIS A 135 -22.55 -4.08 3.76
CA HIS A 135 -23.22 -3.05 2.97
C HIS A 135 -24.62 -3.47 2.53
N GLU A 136 -24.79 -4.71 2.10
CA GLU A 136 -26.11 -5.25 1.73
C GLU A 136 -27.09 -5.27 2.89
N CYS A 137 -26.61 -5.42 4.13
CA CYS A 137 -27.45 -5.40 5.33
C CYS A 137 -27.94 -3.99 5.74
N PHE A 138 -27.27 -2.92 5.28
CA PHE A 138 -27.57 -1.54 5.70
C PHE A 138 -28.14 -0.65 4.58
N CYS A 139 -28.17 -1.11 3.33
CA CYS A 139 -28.86 -0.41 2.24
C CYS A 139 -30.26 -0.98 2.08
N PRO A 140 -31.33 -0.20 2.36
CA PRO A 140 -32.71 -0.61 2.08
C PRO A 140 -33.02 -0.62 0.59
#